data_3d466c7b80442ac764021ed825a774cd
#
_entry.id   3d466c7b80442ac764021ed825a774cd
#
_cell.length_a   1.000
_cell.length_b   1.000
_cell.length_c   1.000
_cell.angle_alpha   90.00
_cell.angle_beta   90.00
_cell.angle_gamma   90.00
#
_symmetry.space_group_name_H-M   'P 1'
#
loop_
_entity.id
_entity.type
_entity.pdbx_description
1 polymer ?
#
loop_
_entity_poly.entity_id
_entity_poly.type
_entity_poly.pdbx_seq_one_letter_code
_entity_poly.pdbx_strand_id
1 'polypeptide(L)'
;MFIFILSLLIILLSIVVPVASIIIILIIDMLYINLVTRVPWARVPVGNLEQILENINLPAGSLVYDLGCGDGRFLFLAEKKGFRAVGYELARYPYLKTLIYKFLTGSKIKIKNKDFFKADLSDAKAIFIFLTASVMEKIGLKLKENLRPGTSVVSYGFALPGWPILKILDTSPSKTYLYLV
;
A
#
# COMPACT_ATOMS: atom_id res chain seq x y z
N MET A 1 -31.71 -29.23 -31.08
CA MET A 1 -30.75 -28.16 -31.43
C MET A 1 -31.05 -26.85 -30.72
N PHE A 2 -32.27 -26.29 -30.86
CA PHE A 2 -32.64 -25.00 -30.24
C PHE A 2 -32.52 -24.97 -28.69
N ILE A 3 -33.08 -26.00 -28.01
CA ILE A 3 -33.00 -26.11 -26.55
C ILE A 3 -31.54 -26.20 -26.05
N PHE A 4 -30.70 -26.93 -26.77
CA PHE A 4 -29.24 -27.03 -26.43
C PHE A 4 -28.55 -25.71 -26.57
N ILE A 5 -28.81 -24.92 -27.64
CA ILE A 5 -28.23 -23.59 -27.81
C ILE A 5 -28.70 -22.63 -26.70
N LEU A 6 -30.00 -22.69 -26.37
CA LEU A 6 -30.59 -21.86 -25.31
C LEU A 6 -29.96 -22.17 -23.93
N SER A 7 -29.78 -23.45 -23.60
CA SER A 7 -29.15 -23.85 -22.35
C SER A 7 -27.69 -23.42 -22.28
N LEU A 8 -26.92 -23.52 -23.36
CA LEU A 8 -25.57 -23.04 -23.45
C LEU A 8 -25.47 -21.52 -23.24
N LEU A 9 -26.39 -20.76 -23.84
CA LEU A 9 -26.45 -19.31 -23.68
C LEU A 9 -26.78 -18.91 -22.24
N ILE A 10 -27.71 -19.61 -21.58
CA ILE A 10 -28.06 -19.36 -20.17
C ILE A 10 -26.84 -19.63 -19.26
N ILE A 11 -26.13 -20.73 -19.48
CA ILE A 11 -24.90 -21.05 -18.73
C ILE A 11 -23.84 -19.97 -18.95
N LEU A 12 -23.63 -19.54 -20.19
CA LEU A 12 -22.68 -18.47 -20.50
C LEU A 12 -23.05 -17.15 -19.80
N LEU A 13 -24.29 -16.74 -19.88
CA LEU A 13 -24.79 -15.52 -19.23
C LEU A 13 -24.69 -15.61 -17.70
N SER A 14 -24.95 -16.78 -17.12
CA SER A 14 -24.82 -16.97 -15.67
C SER A 14 -23.42 -16.80 -15.13
N ILE A 15 -22.39 -16.89 -15.98
CA ILE A 15 -20.99 -16.65 -15.63
C ILE A 15 -20.56 -15.22 -16.00
N VAL A 16 -20.87 -14.80 -17.23
CA VAL A 16 -20.41 -13.51 -17.76
C VAL A 16 -21.00 -12.32 -16.99
N VAL A 17 -22.30 -12.37 -16.68
CA VAL A 17 -22.97 -11.26 -15.98
C VAL A 17 -22.40 -11.02 -14.57
N PRO A 18 -22.24 -12.02 -13.69
CA PRO A 18 -21.62 -11.81 -12.39
C PRO A 18 -20.18 -11.33 -12.48
N VAL A 19 -19.37 -11.88 -13.39
CA VAL A 19 -17.98 -11.45 -13.59
C VAL A 19 -17.91 -9.99 -14.02
N ALA A 20 -18.71 -9.59 -15.01
CA ALA A 20 -18.78 -8.19 -15.45
C ALA A 20 -19.23 -7.26 -14.32
N SER A 21 -20.22 -7.68 -13.52
CA SER A 21 -20.70 -6.91 -12.38
C SER A 21 -19.62 -6.70 -11.32
N ILE A 22 -18.84 -7.73 -11.01
CA ILE A 22 -17.70 -7.63 -10.08
C ILE A 22 -16.66 -6.63 -10.61
N ILE A 23 -16.30 -6.73 -11.89
CA ILE A 23 -15.34 -5.81 -12.52
C ILE A 23 -15.85 -4.36 -12.44
N ILE A 24 -17.10 -4.11 -12.75
CA ILE A 24 -17.71 -2.79 -12.68
C ILE A 24 -17.67 -2.24 -11.25
N ILE A 25 -18.02 -3.06 -10.25
CA ILE A 25 -17.97 -2.67 -8.84
C ILE A 25 -16.53 -2.29 -8.43
N LEU A 26 -15.53 -3.05 -8.84
CA LEU A 26 -14.12 -2.75 -8.54
C LEU A 26 -13.64 -1.46 -9.22
N ILE A 27 -14.08 -1.20 -10.46
CA ILE A 27 -13.79 0.05 -11.16
C ILE A 27 -14.44 1.24 -10.44
N ILE A 28 -15.70 1.13 -10.07
CA ILE A 28 -16.42 2.18 -9.34
C ILE A 28 -15.76 2.45 -7.98
N ASP A 29 -15.39 1.40 -7.24
CA ASP A 29 -14.67 1.52 -5.96
C ASP A 29 -13.34 2.26 -6.14
N MET A 30 -12.56 1.91 -7.15
CA MET A 30 -11.29 2.57 -7.45
C MET A 30 -11.47 4.05 -7.83
N LEU A 31 -12.47 4.36 -8.67
CA LEU A 31 -12.78 5.75 -9.05
C LEU A 31 -13.26 6.56 -7.84
N TYR A 32 -14.15 6.00 -7.03
CA TYR A 32 -14.65 6.63 -5.81
C TYR A 32 -13.50 6.93 -4.83
N ILE A 33 -12.64 5.96 -4.56
CA ILE A 33 -11.49 6.16 -3.65
C ILE A 33 -10.57 7.26 -4.19
N ASN A 34 -10.21 7.24 -5.48
CA ASN A 34 -9.39 8.29 -6.08
C ASN A 34 -10.02 9.68 -5.96
N LEU A 35 -11.35 9.78 -6.15
CA LEU A 35 -12.08 11.04 -6.04
C LEU A 35 -12.10 11.55 -4.60
N VAL A 36 -12.33 10.67 -3.62
CA VAL A 36 -12.46 11.03 -2.20
C VAL A 36 -11.09 11.30 -1.56
N THR A 37 -10.10 10.45 -1.83
CA THR A 37 -8.78 10.57 -1.22
C THR A 37 -7.85 11.50 -1.99
N ARG A 38 -8.14 11.75 -3.27
CA ARG A 38 -7.28 12.49 -4.21
C ARG A 38 -5.86 11.91 -4.30
N VAL A 39 -5.72 10.62 -4.02
CA VAL A 39 -4.45 9.88 -4.11
C VAL A 39 -4.52 8.93 -5.28
N PRO A 40 -3.97 9.29 -6.46
CA PRO A 40 -3.93 8.39 -7.60
C PRO A 40 -3.02 7.21 -7.31
N TRP A 41 -3.37 6.07 -7.88
CA TRP A 41 -2.52 4.89 -7.77
C TRP A 41 -1.24 5.07 -8.60
N ALA A 42 -0.11 5.09 -7.93
CA ALA A 42 1.22 5.23 -8.51
C ALA A 42 2.16 4.14 -7.99
N ARG A 43 3.27 3.92 -8.69
CA ARG A 43 4.23 2.88 -8.35
C ARG A 43 5.61 3.47 -8.09
N VAL A 44 6.25 3.02 -7.03
CA VAL A 44 7.66 3.28 -6.79
C VAL A 44 8.49 2.23 -7.55
N PRO A 45 9.54 2.63 -8.29
CA PRO A 45 10.46 1.68 -8.92
C PRO A 45 11.07 0.73 -7.89
N VAL A 46 11.27 -0.55 -8.26
CA VAL A 46 11.76 -1.58 -7.32
C VAL A 46 13.15 -1.23 -6.79
N GLY A 47 14.07 -0.74 -7.64
CA GLY A 47 15.40 -0.32 -7.20
C GLY A 47 15.37 0.79 -6.15
N ASN A 48 14.40 1.72 -6.24
CA ASN A 48 14.23 2.76 -5.23
C ASN A 48 13.74 2.17 -3.88
N LEU A 49 12.85 1.16 -3.92
CA LEU A 49 12.41 0.46 -2.72
C LEU A 49 13.55 -0.34 -2.07
N GLU A 50 14.43 -0.95 -2.87
CA GLU A 50 15.63 -1.64 -2.38
C GLU A 50 16.55 -0.65 -1.68
N GLN A 51 16.87 0.48 -2.32
CA GLN A 51 17.67 1.55 -1.73
C GLN A 51 17.05 2.09 -0.44
N ILE A 52 15.74 2.27 -0.39
CA ILE A 52 15.02 2.70 0.81
C ILE A 52 15.20 1.70 1.94
N LEU A 53 14.94 0.41 1.69
CA LEU A 53 15.03 -0.64 2.70
C LEU A 53 16.47 -0.83 3.23
N GLU A 54 17.49 -0.61 2.40
CA GLU A 54 18.88 -0.64 2.81
C GLU A 54 19.28 0.55 3.71
N ASN A 55 18.58 1.67 3.57
CA ASN A 55 18.78 2.84 4.41
C ASN A 55 17.92 2.86 5.69
N ILE A 56 17.00 1.92 5.84
CA ILE A 56 16.28 1.70 7.10
C ILE A 56 17.13 0.74 7.94
N ASN A 57 17.93 1.30 8.83
CA ASN A 57 18.83 0.52 9.71
C ASN A 57 18.04 -0.13 10.85
N LEU A 58 17.37 -1.24 10.56
CA LEU A 58 16.56 -2.00 11.53
C LEU A 58 16.99 -3.47 11.56
N PRO A 59 16.94 -4.12 12.74
CA PRO A 59 17.20 -5.56 12.85
C PRO A 59 16.15 -6.38 12.10
N ALA A 60 16.56 -7.56 11.62
CA ALA A 60 15.62 -8.53 11.02
C ALA A 60 14.48 -8.84 12.01
N GLY A 61 13.29 -9.12 11.46
CA GLY A 61 12.06 -9.30 12.25
C GLY A 61 11.38 -8.02 12.71
N SER A 62 11.98 -6.84 12.49
CA SER A 62 11.32 -5.56 12.78
C SER A 62 10.00 -5.41 12.01
N LEU A 63 9.02 -4.76 12.66
CA LEU A 63 7.71 -4.53 12.08
C LEU A 63 7.70 -3.23 11.28
N VAL A 64 7.45 -3.35 9.98
CA VAL A 64 7.36 -2.22 9.06
C VAL A 64 5.95 -2.09 8.50
N TYR A 65 5.47 -0.86 8.35
CA TYR A 65 4.16 -0.56 7.80
C TYR A 65 4.27 0.17 6.47
N ASP A 66 3.31 -0.09 5.57
CA ASP A 66 3.11 0.64 4.31
C ASP A 66 1.70 1.25 4.29
N LEU A 67 1.63 2.57 4.29
CA LEU A 67 0.38 3.33 4.36
C LEU A 67 -0.09 3.70 2.94
N GLY A 68 -1.09 2.99 2.42
CA GLY A 68 -1.50 3.05 1.03
C GLY A 68 -0.68 2.07 0.18
N CYS A 69 -0.61 0.82 0.61
CA CYS A 69 0.37 -0.15 0.09
C CYS A 69 0.12 -0.60 -1.37
N GLY A 70 -1.00 -0.21 -1.98
CA GLY A 70 -1.31 -0.50 -3.36
C GLY A 70 -1.21 -2.00 -3.70
N ASP A 71 -0.33 -2.34 -4.65
CA ASP A 71 -0.07 -3.72 -5.07
C ASP A 71 0.92 -4.48 -4.16
N GLY A 72 1.26 -3.91 -3.01
CA GLY A 72 2.03 -4.57 -1.96
C GLY A 72 3.53 -4.75 -2.23
N ARG A 73 4.08 -4.16 -3.29
CA ARG A 73 5.48 -4.37 -3.69
C ARG A 73 6.49 -4.04 -2.60
N PHE A 74 6.27 -2.97 -1.82
CA PHE A 74 7.10 -2.66 -0.66
C PHE A 74 7.02 -3.76 0.40
N LEU A 75 5.82 -4.27 0.68
CA LEU A 75 5.60 -5.32 1.68
C LEU A 75 6.33 -6.62 1.32
N PHE A 76 6.22 -7.07 0.07
CA PHE A 76 6.89 -8.29 -0.39
C PHE A 76 8.41 -8.13 -0.38
N LEU A 77 8.90 -6.96 -0.75
CA LEU A 77 10.33 -6.69 -0.72
C LEU A 77 10.86 -6.58 0.72
N ALA A 78 10.13 -5.93 1.61
CA ALA A 78 10.45 -5.86 3.03
C ALA A 78 10.49 -7.26 3.67
N GLU A 79 9.51 -8.12 3.37
CA GLU A 79 9.52 -9.52 3.81
C GLU A 79 10.76 -10.27 3.31
N LYS A 80 11.11 -10.11 2.03
CA LYS A 80 12.31 -10.71 1.44
C LYS A 80 13.61 -10.26 2.12
N LYS A 81 13.63 -9.02 2.64
CA LYS A 81 14.74 -8.46 3.46
C LYS A 81 14.67 -8.90 4.93
N GLY A 82 13.73 -9.76 5.31
CA GLY A 82 13.59 -10.31 6.66
C GLY A 82 12.73 -9.48 7.63
N PHE A 83 12.00 -8.47 7.16
CA PHE A 83 11.09 -7.69 7.99
C PHE A 83 9.70 -8.33 8.08
N ARG A 84 8.99 -8.03 9.15
CA ARG A 84 7.55 -8.31 9.27
C ARG A 84 6.79 -7.12 8.67
N ALA A 85 6.05 -7.34 7.59
CA ALA A 85 5.43 -6.26 6.84
C ALA A 85 3.90 -6.26 6.98
N VAL A 86 3.33 -5.07 7.24
CA VAL A 86 1.89 -4.83 7.35
C VAL A 86 1.52 -3.67 6.44
N GLY A 87 0.54 -3.86 5.56
CA GLY A 87 0.03 -2.83 4.67
C GLY A 87 -1.41 -2.44 4.95
N TYR A 88 -1.73 -1.18 4.72
CA TYR A 88 -3.09 -0.66 4.69
C TYR A 88 -3.41 -0.19 3.27
N GLU A 89 -4.52 -0.67 2.72
CA GLU A 89 -5.01 -0.25 1.42
C GLU A 89 -6.52 -0.07 1.47
N LEU A 90 -6.99 1.09 1.04
CA LEU A 90 -8.41 1.42 1.09
C LEU A 90 -9.16 0.92 -0.14
N ALA A 91 -8.54 1.02 -1.33
CA ALA A 91 -9.12 0.58 -2.58
C ALA A 91 -9.13 -0.96 -2.68
N ARG A 92 -10.29 -1.52 -3.01
CA ARG A 92 -10.50 -2.98 -3.03
C ARG A 92 -9.71 -3.68 -4.13
N TYR A 93 -9.58 -3.07 -5.30
CA TYR A 93 -8.88 -3.69 -6.42
C TYR A 93 -7.38 -3.96 -6.10
N PRO A 94 -6.55 -2.98 -5.73
CA PRO A 94 -5.16 -3.25 -5.37
C PRO A 94 -5.05 -4.15 -4.13
N TYR A 95 -5.94 -4.01 -3.13
CA TYR A 95 -6.00 -4.91 -1.98
C TYR A 95 -6.18 -6.38 -2.40
N LEU A 96 -7.20 -6.69 -3.22
CA LEU A 96 -7.47 -8.05 -3.70
C LEU A 96 -6.32 -8.60 -4.54
N LYS A 97 -5.74 -7.76 -5.40
CA LYS A 97 -4.57 -8.13 -6.20
C LYS A 97 -3.40 -8.55 -5.30
N THR A 98 -3.11 -7.78 -4.27
CA THR A 98 -2.05 -8.09 -3.29
C THR A 98 -2.37 -9.36 -2.51
N LEU A 99 -3.63 -9.57 -2.14
CA LEU A 99 -4.08 -10.77 -1.42
C LEU A 99 -3.90 -12.04 -2.26
N ILE A 100 -4.25 -11.99 -3.55
CA ILE A 100 -4.05 -13.09 -4.50
C ILE A 100 -2.56 -13.40 -4.65
N TYR A 101 -1.72 -12.37 -4.86
CA TYR A 101 -0.29 -12.56 -5.01
C TYR A 101 0.35 -13.13 -3.73
N LYS A 102 -0.05 -12.64 -2.56
CA LYS A 102 0.33 -13.21 -1.27
C LYS A 102 0.02 -14.71 -1.18
N PHE A 103 -1.20 -15.11 -1.56
CA PHE A 103 -1.62 -16.51 -1.55
C PHE A 103 -0.76 -17.37 -2.49
N LEU A 104 -0.55 -16.91 -3.73
CA LEU A 104 0.24 -17.64 -4.73
C LEU A 104 1.71 -17.78 -4.36
N THR A 105 2.28 -16.84 -3.62
CA THR A 105 3.70 -16.85 -3.22
C THR A 105 3.94 -17.43 -1.83
N GLY A 106 2.89 -17.76 -1.07
CA GLY A 106 3.02 -18.21 0.32
C GLY A 106 3.55 -17.13 1.28
N SER A 107 3.47 -15.85 0.89
CA SER A 107 3.99 -14.73 1.67
C SER A 107 3.27 -14.58 3.02
N LYS A 108 3.99 -14.16 4.05
CA LYS A 108 3.49 -13.94 5.41
C LYS A 108 3.10 -12.49 5.70
N ILE A 109 3.23 -11.58 4.72
CA ILE A 109 2.80 -10.19 4.88
C ILE A 109 1.36 -10.12 5.39
N LYS A 110 1.03 -9.05 6.10
CA LYS A 110 -0.36 -8.77 6.48
C LYS A 110 -0.85 -7.59 5.66
N ILE A 111 -2.02 -7.72 5.05
CA ILE A 111 -2.67 -6.61 4.35
C ILE A 111 -4.06 -6.40 4.93
N LYS A 112 -4.43 -5.14 5.15
CA LYS A 112 -5.70 -4.73 5.75
C LYS A 112 -6.43 -3.76 4.81
N ASN A 113 -7.66 -4.11 4.40
CA ASN A 113 -8.52 -3.20 3.64
C ASN A 113 -9.20 -2.24 4.62
N LYS A 114 -8.46 -1.26 5.11
CA LYS A 114 -8.89 -0.30 6.15
C LYS A 114 -8.21 1.06 5.95
N ASP A 115 -8.88 2.10 6.44
CA ASP A 115 -8.31 3.42 6.56
C ASP A 115 -7.21 3.44 7.63
N PHE A 116 -5.97 3.72 7.24
CA PHE A 116 -4.83 3.78 8.16
C PHE A 116 -4.91 4.95 9.14
N PHE A 117 -5.67 6.01 8.84
CA PHE A 117 -5.89 7.09 9.79
C PHE A 117 -6.59 6.61 11.07
N LYS A 118 -7.33 5.50 11.00
CA LYS A 118 -8.00 4.86 12.15
C LYS A 118 -7.19 3.73 12.78
N ALA A 119 -5.98 3.48 12.28
CA ALA A 119 -5.14 2.40 12.76
C ALA A 119 -4.27 2.84 13.95
N ASP A 120 -4.00 1.90 14.85
CA ASP A 120 -2.90 2.01 15.80
C ASP A 120 -1.59 1.61 15.08
N LEU A 121 -0.62 2.50 15.09
CA LEU A 121 0.70 2.34 14.47
C LEU A 121 1.83 2.35 15.52
N SER A 122 1.49 2.27 16.81
CA SER A 122 2.42 2.44 17.93
C SER A 122 3.47 1.33 18.06
N ASP A 123 3.25 0.18 17.44
CA ASP A 123 4.18 -0.95 17.42
C ASP A 123 5.13 -0.93 16.19
N ALA A 124 4.98 0.05 15.30
CA ALA A 124 5.83 0.21 14.12
C ALA A 124 7.28 0.47 14.51
N LYS A 125 8.22 -0.14 13.77
CA LYS A 125 9.65 0.21 13.79
C LYS A 125 10.03 1.06 12.58
N ALA A 126 9.29 0.91 11.47
CA ALA A 126 9.34 1.84 10.36
C ALA A 126 7.97 2.01 9.71
N ILE A 127 7.75 3.20 9.15
CA ILE A 127 6.59 3.53 8.33
C ILE A 127 7.10 3.94 6.94
N PHE A 128 6.56 3.34 5.90
CA PHE A 128 6.74 3.77 4.53
C PHE A 128 5.47 4.48 4.02
N ILE A 129 5.65 5.58 3.28
CA ILE A 129 4.59 6.41 2.76
C ILE A 129 4.91 6.80 1.32
N PHE A 130 3.97 6.53 0.40
CA PHE A 130 3.96 7.11 -0.93
C PHE A 130 2.56 7.61 -1.26
N LEU A 131 2.28 8.83 -0.90
CA LEU A 131 0.98 9.49 -1.06
C LEU A 131 1.15 10.90 -1.63
N THR A 132 0.05 11.60 -1.92
CA THR A 132 0.10 12.95 -2.50
C THR A 132 0.40 14.03 -1.47
N ALA A 133 0.92 15.16 -1.92
CA ALA A 133 1.23 16.32 -1.08
C ALA A 133 0.03 16.78 -0.24
N SER A 134 -1.19 16.67 -0.77
CA SER A 134 -2.43 17.12 -0.12
C SER A 134 -2.76 16.43 1.20
N VAL A 135 -2.20 15.23 1.45
CA VAL A 135 -2.47 14.47 2.68
C VAL A 135 -1.28 14.44 3.65
N MET A 136 -0.10 14.98 3.26
CA MET A 136 1.13 14.84 4.04
C MET A 136 1.05 15.54 5.40
N GLU A 137 0.40 16.69 5.50
CA GLU A 137 0.20 17.39 6.78
C GLU A 137 -0.62 16.54 7.75
N LYS A 138 -1.77 16.01 7.29
CA LYS A 138 -2.63 15.15 8.09
C LYS A 138 -1.93 13.86 8.52
N ILE A 139 -1.11 13.28 7.63
CA ILE A 139 -0.28 12.11 7.97
C ILE A 139 0.75 12.48 9.03
N GLY A 140 1.44 13.59 8.86
CA GLY A 140 2.44 14.06 9.83
C GLY A 140 1.86 14.20 11.24
N LEU A 141 0.66 14.77 11.39
CA LEU A 141 -0.05 14.85 12.67
C LEU A 141 -0.36 13.45 13.24
N LYS A 142 -0.97 12.58 12.42
CA LYS A 142 -1.27 11.19 12.82
C LYS A 142 -0.04 10.43 13.31
N LEU A 143 1.10 10.57 12.62
CA LEU A 143 2.32 9.88 13.01
C LEU A 143 2.90 10.42 14.31
N LYS A 144 2.90 11.75 14.53
CA LYS A 144 3.33 12.37 15.81
C LYS A 144 2.56 11.86 17.02
N GLU A 145 1.26 11.63 16.86
CA GLU A 145 0.39 11.14 17.93
C GLU A 145 0.55 9.64 18.22
N ASN A 146 0.94 8.86 17.23
CA ASN A 146 0.91 7.38 17.32
C ASN A 146 2.26 6.73 17.48
N LEU A 147 3.33 7.31 16.91
CA LEU A 147 4.61 6.64 16.86
C LEU A 147 5.41 6.82 18.14
N ARG A 148 6.21 5.82 18.46
CA ARG A 148 7.14 5.86 19.58
C ARG A 148 8.48 6.45 19.16
N PRO A 149 9.21 7.08 20.06
CA PRO A 149 10.61 7.49 19.82
C PRO A 149 11.45 6.33 19.26
N GLY A 150 12.30 6.63 18.29
CA GLY A 150 13.11 5.65 17.59
C GLY A 150 12.43 4.97 16.40
N THR A 151 11.19 5.34 16.06
CA THR A 151 10.52 4.86 14.86
C THR A 151 11.04 5.61 13.63
N SER A 152 11.48 4.88 12.60
CA SER A 152 11.86 5.45 11.30
C SER A 152 10.63 5.76 10.46
N VAL A 153 10.60 6.93 9.83
CA VAL A 153 9.55 7.27 8.85
C VAL A 153 10.21 7.58 7.52
N VAL A 154 9.70 6.99 6.46
CA VAL A 154 10.19 7.14 5.10
C VAL A 154 9.06 7.63 4.21
N SER A 155 9.27 8.77 3.58
CA SER A 155 8.31 9.34 2.62
C SER A 155 8.94 9.49 1.25
N TYR A 156 8.37 8.81 0.26
CA TYR A 156 8.78 8.91 -1.13
C TYR A 156 7.99 10.01 -1.85
N GLY A 157 8.67 10.88 -2.54
CA GLY A 157 8.10 11.94 -3.38
C GLY A 157 7.83 13.25 -2.64
N PHE A 158 7.27 13.23 -1.45
CA PHE A 158 6.86 14.44 -0.72
C PHE A 158 7.38 14.43 0.72
N ALA A 159 7.90 15.57 1.15
CA ALA A 159 8.32 15.75 2.53
C ALA A 159 7.11 15.90 3.48
N LEU A 160 7.28 15.48 4.74
CA LEU A 160 6.33 15.74 5.82
C LEU A 160 6.53 17.18 6.33
N PRO A 161 5.51 18.04 6.24
CA PRO A 161 5.61 19.42 6.69
C PRO A 161 5.95 19.52 8.19
N GLY A 162 6.95 20.35 8.52
CA GLY A 162 7.36 20.59 9.91
C GLY A 162 8.00 19.40 10.62
N TRP A 163 8.47 18.38 9.86
CA TRP A 163 9.27 17.29 10.42
C TRP A 163 10.76 17.53 10.15
N PRO A 164 11.64 17.33 11.15
CA PRO A 164 13.09 17.42 10.94
C PRO A 164 13.55 16.26 10.04
N ILE A 165 14.12 16.59 8.89
CA ILE A 165 14.61 15.61 7.93
C ILE A 165 15.96 15.07 8.45
N LEU A 166 16.04 13.75 8.65
CA LEU A 166 17.29 13.07 9.03
C LEU A 166 18.19 12.88 7.82
N LYS A 167 17.63 12.45 6.69
CA LYS A 167 18.38 12.15 5.46
C LYS A 167 17.48 12.31 4.24
N ILE A 168 18.07 12.75 3.12
CA ILE A 168 17.43 12.73 1.81
C ILE A 168 18.19 11.73 0.93
N LEU A 169 17.46 10.81 0.30
CA LEU A 169 17.99 9.92 -0.72
C LEU A 169 17.57 10.43 -2.10
N ASP A 170 18.49 10.40 -3.05
CA ASP A 170 18.17 10.59 -4.46
C ASP A 170 17.65 9.28 -5.04
N THR A 171 16.36 9.20 -5.19
CA THR A 171 15.62 8.04 -5.71
C THR A 171 14.91 8.44 -6.99
N SER A 172 15.69 8.93 -7.99
CA SER A 172 15.15 9.39 -9.27
C SER A 172 14.00 8.49 -9.80
N PRO A 173 12.89 9.06 -10.28
CA PRO A 173 12.62 10.48 -10.57
C PRO A 173 12.18 11.33 -9.38
N SER A 174 12.10 10.78 -8.16
CA SER A 174 11.68 11.49 -6.96
C SER A 174 12.74 11.41 -5.86
N LYS A 175 12.63 12.28 -4.85
CA LYS A 175 13.42 12.20 -3.63
C LYS A 175 12.72 11.34 -2.57
N THR A 176 13.49 10.72 -1.71
CA THR A 176 12.98 10.03 -0.52
C THR A 176 13.49 10.74 0.73
N TYR A 177 12.58 11.01 1.64
CA TYR A 177 12.84 11.71 2.90
C TYR A 177 12.76 10.73 4.05
N LEU A 178 13.84 10.64 4.84
CA LEU A 178 13.92 9.82 6.04
C LEU A 178 13.84 10.72 7.28
N TYR A 179 13.08 10.26 8.27
CA TYR A 179 12.88 10.90 9.55
C TYR A 179 13.07 9.88 10.67
N LEU A 180 13.42 10.36 11.86
CA LEU A 180 13.41 9.60 13.10
C LEU A 180 12.52 10.32 14.11
N VAL A 181 11.58 9.57 14.70
CA VAL A 181 10.67 10.07 15.76
C VAL A 181 11.40 10.14 17.08
#